data_4f7cf5ea4399ddb659add49a716c15d0
#
_entry.id   4f7cf5ea4399ddb659add49a716c15d0
#
_cell.length_a   1.000
_cell.length_b   1.000
_cell.length_c   1.000
_cell.angle_alpha   90.00
_cell.angle_beta   90.00
_cell.angle_gamma   90.00
#
_symmetry.space_group_name_H-M   'P 1'
#
loop_
_entity.id
_entity.type
_entity.pdbx_description
1 polymer ?
#
loop_
_entity_poly.entity_id
_entity_poly.type
_entity_poly.pdbx_seq_one_letter_code
_entity_poly.pdbx_strand_id
1 'polypeptide(L)'
;QIAEKMLRRNPKYVSILAPFVTCFLTILCGTGHVVYTMLPIIYDIAIKNDIRPERPMAASSIASQMGIIASPVSVAVVTLTTFLVNAKTPLAGFDGYLDLLKITVPSTLCGVLAIGIFSWFRGKDLDKDPEFQEKLKDPEFKKYVYGDSTSLLDKKLPQSSWNAMWIFFGAILVVALLGYFKDLRPAFEKSAPAQVVEIVSADKAVKTFNVKDGKIVALAKDGTLVLDVKDSKAKAKTAYNNVAIYNDKGEVAQTITAQDNSVVITAGDKTETIDNAAIVLKDTAKKKVNLSMVHVIQIFMLLAGALIVIFTKTDAGKISKNEIFRSGMIALVAVFGISWMAETMFTVHTPMMKAALGDVVKAHPWTYAVMLLLISKFVNSQAAALVAFVPLALGIGVDPAVILAFASACYGYYILPTYPSDLAAIQFDRSGTTHIGKFVINHSFILPGLIGVITSCIFGYIFTSLFGYL
;
A
#
# COMPACT_ATOMS: atom_id res chain seq x y z
N GLN A 1 10.54 19.98 -15.34
CA GLN A 1 11.54 21.05 -15.35
C GLN A 1 12.54 20.95 -14.18
N ILE A 2 12.09 20.85 -12.89
CA ILE A 2 13.00 20.77 -11.74
C ILE A 2 13.90 19.53 -11.84
N ALA A 3 13.30 18.36 -12.06
CA ALA A 3 14.01 17.09 -12.22
C ALA A 3 14.96 17.13 -13.43
N GLU A 4 14.52 17.69 -14.56
CA GLU A 4 15.33 17.88 -15.76
C GLU A 4 16.53 18.77 -15.49
N LYS A 5 16.32 19.92 -14.82
CA LYS A 5 17.42 20.84 -14.44
C LYS A 5 18.45 20.16 -13.57
N MET A 6 18.02 19.32 -12.65
CA MET A 6 18.91 18.56 -11.78
C MET A 6 19.77 17.55 -12.56
N LEU A 7 19.17 16.80 -13.47
CA LEU A 7 19.89 15.85 -14.32
C LEU A 7 20.86 16.53 -15.29
N ARG A 8 20.44 17.62 -15.96
CA ARG A 8 21.28 18.37 -16.91
C ARG A 8 22.46 19.09 -16.24
N ARG A 9 22.34 19.39 -14.94
CA ARG A 9 23.47 19.98 -14.19
C ARG A 9 24.63 19.00 -13.99
N ASN A 10 24.33 17.70 -13.93
CA ASN A 10 25.31 16.64 -13.66
C ASN A 10 25.14 15.47 -14.66
N PRO A 11 25.32 15.71 -15.97
CA PRO A 11 24.98 14.73 -17.00
C PRO A 11 25.83 13.45 -16.92
N LYS A 12 27.10 13.57 -16.49
CA LYS A 12 27.99 12.41 -16.33
C LYS A 12 27.44 11.36 -15.38
N TYR A 13 26.67 11.77 -14.37
CA TYR A 13 26.12 10.89 -13.35
C TYR A 13 24.69 10.47 -13.65
N VAL A 14 24.19 10.67 -14.86
CA VAL A 14 22.78 10.37 -15.21
C VAL A 14 22.42 8.93 -14.95
N SER A 15 23.33 7.97 -15.12
CA SER A 15 23.10 6.54 -14.84
C SER A 15 22.78 6.24 -13.37
N ILE A 16 23.25 7.08 -12.44
CA ILE A 16 22.95 6.95 -11.01
C ILE A 16 21.82 7.91 -10.62
N LEU A 17 21.87 9.17 -11.07
CA LEU A 17 20.91 10.20 -10.65
C LEU A 17 19.52 9.98 -11.21
N ALA A 18 19.38 9.51 -12.46
CA ALA A 18 18.09 9.35 -13.08
C ALA A 18 17.20 8.30 -12.38
N PRO A 19 17.69 7.11 -11.97
CA PRO A 19 16.93 6.19 -11.13
C PRO A 19 16.43 6.80 -9.82
N PHE A 20 17.27 7.56 -9.12
CA PHE A 20 16.86 8.24 -7.90
C PHE A 20 15.79 9.29 -8.15
N VAL A 21 15.93 10.09 -9.20
CA VAL A 21 14.93 11.10 -9.57
C VAL A 21 13.60 10.46 -9.89
N THR A 22 13.59 9.40 -10.69
CA THR A 22 12.34 8.72 -11.07
C THR A 22 11.70 7.99 -9.89
N CYS A 23 12.50 7.35 -9.02
CA CYS A 23 12.02 6.77 -7.77
C CYS A 23 11.41 7.84 -6.86
N PHE A 24 12.09 8.96 -6.65
CA PHE A 24 11.61 10.06 -5.82
C PHE A 24 10.30 10.65 -6.35
N LEU A 25 10.19 10.87 -7.65
CA LEU A 25 8.94 11.32 -8.27
C LEU A 25 7.80 10.31 -8.05
N THR A 26 8.09 9.01 -8.12
CA THR A 26 7.11 7.97 -7.83
C THR A 26 6.70 7.96 -6.36
N ILE A 27 7.65 8.12 -5.44
CA ILE A 27 7.34 8.23 -4.00
C ILE A 27 6.37 9.39 -3.76
N LEU A 28 6.57 10.53 -4.42
CA LEU A 28 5.67 11.68 -4.29
C LEU A 28 4.30 11.44 -4.94
N CYS A 29 4.27 10.85 -6.14
CA CYS A 29 3.04 10.74 -6.94
C CYS A 29 2.24 9.45 -6.68
N GLY A 30 2.82 8.45 -6.03
CA GLY A 30 2.16 7.16 -5.75
C GLY A 30 2.06 6.22 -6.95
N THR A 31 2.68 6.56 -8.07
CA THR A 31 2.61 5.79 -9.31
C THR A 31 3.92 5.83 -10.09
N GLY A 32 4.36 4.70 -10.63
CA GLY A 32 5.56 4.60 -11.46
C GLY A 32 5.41 5.20 -12.88
N HIS A 33 4.19 5.59 -13.27
CA HIS A 33 3.95 6.15 -14.61
C HIS A 33 4.60 7.53 -14.84
N VAL A 34 5.05 8.19 -13.80
CA VAL A 34 5.82 9.44 -13.89
C VAL A 34 7.09 9.30 -14.74
N VAL A 35 7.62 8.08 -14.87
CA VAL A 35 8.81 7.79 -15.66
C VAL A 35 8.63 8.13 -17.15
N TYR A 36 7.41 8.03 -17.70
CA TYR A 36 7.16 8.34 -19.11
C TYR A 36 7.57 9.77 -19.49
N THR A 37 7.40 10.71 -18.55
CA THR A 37 7.80 12.11 -18.77
C THR A 37 9.30 12.30 -18.67
N MET A 38 9.99 11.40 -18.01
CA MET A 38 11.45 11.48 -17.77
C MET A 38 12.27 10.74 -18.82
N LEU A 39 11.75 9.63 -19.36
CA LEU A 39 12.50 8.80 -20.32
C LEU A 39 13.06 9.57 -21.53
N PRO A 40 12.28 10.45 -22.22
CA PRO A 40 12.82 11.22 -23.33
C PRO A 40 13.94 12.18 -22.91
N ILE A 41 13.83 12.75 -21.70
CA ILE A 41 14.82 13.67 -21.13
C ILE A 41 16.11 12.90 -20.76
N ILE A 42 15.95 11.73 -20.14
CA ILE A 42 17.06 10.85 -19.76
C ILE A 42 17.81 10.39 -21.00
N TYR A 43 17.07 10.00 -22.06
CA TYR A 43 17.65 9.64 -23.36
C TYR A 43 18.47 10.78 -23.94
N ASP A 44 17.88 12.01 -24.03
CA ASP A 44 18.55 13.17 -24.59
C ASP A 44 19.85 13.53 -23.84
N ILE A 45 19.84 13.40 -22.52
CA ILE A 45 21.04 13.63 -21.70
C ILE A 45 22.08 12.54 -21.95
N ALA A 46 21.68 11.25 -21.98
CA ALA A 46 22.59 10.15 -22.17
C ALA A 46 23.27 10.20 -23.56
N ILE A 47 22.48 10.37 -24.61
CA ILE A 47 23.02 10.37 -26.00
C ILE A 47 23.96 11.54 -26.27
N LYS A 48 23.68 12.72 -25.72
CA LYS A 48 24.52 13.91 -25.88
C LYS A 48 25.83 13.88 -25.08
N ASN A 49 25.98 12.94 -24.16
CA ASN A 49 27.16 12.77 -23.33
C ASN A 49 27.85 11.41 -23.58
N ASP A 50 27.58 10.78 -24.72
CA ASP A 50 28.12 9.49 -25.15
C ASP A 50 27.89 8.33 -24.14
N ILE A 51 26.94 8.51 -23.24
CA ILE A 51 26.55 7.51 -22.26
C ILE A 51 25.54 6.55 -22.93
N ARG A 52 25.79 5.24 -22.83
CA ARG A 52 24.90 4.21 -23.32
C ARG A 52 23.50 4.38 -22.71
N PRO A 53 22.44 4.72 -23.48
CA PRO A 53 21.12 5.00 -22.95
C PRO A 53 20.49 3.87 -22.15
N GLU A 54 20.79 2.61 -22.48
CA GLU A 54 20.36 1.43 -21.72
C GLU A 54 20.62 1.56 -20.22
N ARG A 55 21.73 2.19 -19.82
CA ARG A 55 22.11 2.34 -18.41
C ARG A 55 21.08 3.15 -17.62
N PRO A 56 20.88 4.44 -17.90
CA PRO A 56 19.95 5.26 -17.13
C PRO A 56 18.48 4.92 -17.44
N MET A 57 18.14 4.47 -18.65
CA MET A 57 16.75 4.25 -19.05
C MET A 57 16.17 3.00 -18.40
N ALA A 58 16.87 1.85 -18.48
CA ALA A 58 16.42 0.63 -17.83
C ALA A 58 16.41 0.80 -16.31
N ALA A 59 17.45 1.39 -15.74
CA ALA A 59 17.53 1.68 -14.31
C ALA A 59 16.38 2.59 -13.83
N SER A 60 16.03 3.62 -14.59
CA SER A 60 14.95 4.55 -14.24
C SER A 60 13.56 3.92 -14.37
N SER A 61 13.33 3.06 -15.37
CA SER A 61 12.08 2.31 -15.46
C SER A 61 11.88 1.44 -14.22
N ILE A 62 12.90 0.66 -13.85
CA ILE A 62 12.85 -0.21 -12.67
C ILE A 62 12.69 0.61 -11.38
N ALA A 63 13.52 1.62 -11.17
CA ALA A 63 13.50 2.43 -9.95
C ALA A 63 12.17 3.16 -9.74
N SER A 64 11.54 3.61 -10.82
CA SER A 64 10.22 4.25 -10.74
C SER A 64 9.15 3.28 -10.23
N GLN A 65 9.17 2.03 -10.66
CA GLN A 65 8.22 1.03 -10.17
C GLN A 65 8.53 0.61 -8.73
N MET A 66 9.80 0.48 -8.37
CA MET A 66 10.20 0.19 -6.98
C MET A 66 9.73 1.27 -6.00
N GLY A 67 9.69 2.53 -6.41
CA GLY A 67 9.20 3.65 -5.59
C GLY A 67 7.75 3.54 -5.13
N ILE A 68 6.92 2.68 -5.75
CA ILE A 68 5.50 2.53 -5.41
C ILE A 68 5.33 2.01 -3.99
N ILE A 69 6.08 0.97 -3.56
CA ILE A 69 5.98 0.41 -2.20
C ILE A 69 6.59 1.32 -1.12
N ALA A 70 7.31 2.35 -1.53
CA ALA A 70 7.87 3.38 -0.65
C ALA A 70 7.05 4.68 -0.65
N SER A 71 5.94 4.73 -1.39
CA SER A 71 5.16 5.94 -1.56
C SER A 71 4.05 6.07 -0.52
N PRO A 72 4.00 7.20 0.20
CA PRO A 72 2.95 7.48 1.16
C PRO A 72 1.53 7.57 0.57
N VAL A 73 1.40 7.73 -0.71
CA VAL A 73 0.10 7.90 -1.38
C VAL A 73 -0.24 6.73 -2.31
N SER A 74 0.56 5.66 -2.30
CA SER A 74 0.30 4.51 -3.17
C SER A 74 -0.72 3.53 -2.60
N VAL A 75 -1.49 2.92 -3.51
CA VAL A 75 -2.45 1.86 -3.15
C VAL A 75 -1.73 0.66 -2.52
N ALA A 76 -0.53 0.33 -2.99
CA ALA A 76 0.26 -0.81 -2.47
C ALA A 76 0.59 -0.64 -0.98
N VAL A 77 1.07 0.54 -0.58
CA VAL A 77 1.37 0.86 0.82
C VAL A 77 0.12 0.83 1.70
N VAL A 78 -0.98 1.44 1.22
CA VAL A 78 -2.26 1.42 1.93
C VAL A 78 -2.77 0.01 2.13
N THR A 79 -2.72 -0.81 1.09
CA THR A 79 -3.15 -2.22 1.11
C THR A 79 -2.33 -3.05 2.09
N LEU A 80 -1.00 -2.98 1.99
CA LEU A 80 -0.12 -3.75 2.86
C LEU A 80 -0.28 -3.34 4.32
N THR A 81 -0.33 -2.03 4.61
CA THR A 81 -0.58 -1.51 5.96
C THR A 81 -1.89 -2.06 6.53
N THR A 82 -2.95 -2.08 5.72
CA THR A 82 -4.26 -2.57 6.16
C THR A 82 -4.20 -4.05 6.56
N PHE A 83 -3.52 -4.88 5.79
CA PHE A 83 -3.37 -6.30 6.12
C PHE A 83 -2.52 -6.53 7.37
N LEU A 84 -1.41 -5.80 7.54
CA LEU A 84 -0.53 -5.96 8.69
C LEU A 84 -1.19 -5.50 10.01
N VAL A 85 -1.91 -4.38 9.98
CA VAL A 85 -2.63 -3.87 11.16
C VAL A 85 -3.80 -4.77 11.57
N ASN A 86 -4.49 -5.38 10.59
CA ASN A 86 -5.63 -6.26 10.84
C ASN A 86 -5.24 -7.75 10.91
N ALA A 87 -3.96 -8.08 10.95
CA ALA A 87 -3.49 -9.46 11.12
C ALA A 87 -4.00 -10.05 12.43
N LYS A 88 -4.27 -11.37 12.47
CA LYS A 88 -4.69 -12.08 13.69
C LYS A 88 -3.65 -11.99 14.80
N THR A 89 -2.38 -11.94 14.42
CA THR A 89 -1.23 -11.69 15.29
C THR A 89 -0.56 -10.40 14.86
N PRO A 90 -1.01 -9.23 15.34
CA PRO A 90 -0.42 -7.96 14.97
C PRO A 90 1.04 -7.85 15.40
N LEU A 91 1.85 -7.15 14.63
CA LEU A 91 3.23 -6.86 15.01
C LEU A 91 3.28 -5.96 16.26
N ALA A 92 4.03 -6.36 17.27
CA ALA A 92 4.24 -5.54 18.44
C ALA A 92 4.93 -4.22 18.07
N GLY A 93 4.35 -3.10 18.50
CA GLY A 93 4.89 -1.76 18.20
C GLY A 93 4.69 -1.27 16.76
N PHE A 94 3.99 -2.03 15.92
CA PHE A 94 3.63 -1.61 14.56
C PHE A 94 2.27 -0.90 14.61
N ASP A 95 2.31 0.41 14.50
CA ASP A 95 1.13 1.26 14.53
C ASP A 95 0.54 1.52 13.13
N GLY A 96 1.20 1.05 12.10
CA GLY A 96 0.72 1.03 10.71
C GLY A 96 1.61 1.74 9.70
N TYR A 97 1.05 2.73 9.07
CA TYR A 97 1.56 3.38 7.88
C TYR A 97 3.00 3.93 7.97
N LEU A 98 3.34 4.68 9.04
CA LEU A 98 4.69 5.23 9.18
C LEU A 98 5.73 4.14 9.46
N ASP A 99 5.31 3.10 10.18
CA ASP A 99 6.20 1.99 10.51
C ASP A 99 6.52 1.16 9.27
N LEU A 100 5.54 1.00 8.35
CA LEU A 100 5.80 0.43 7.04
C LEU A 100 6.82 1.28 6.27
N LEU A 101 6.63 2.60 6.20
CA LEU A 101 7.50 3.51 5.45
C LEU A 101 8.92 3.61 6.04
N LYS A 102 9.10 3.50 7.36
CA LYS A 102 10.43 3.41 7.99
C LYS A 102 11.26 2.26 7.45
N ILE A 103 10.61 1.18 6.99
CA ILE A 103 11.28 0.01 6.42
C ILE A 103 11.38 0.15 4.90
N THR A 104 10.25 0.43 4.23
CA THR A 104 10.18 0.37 2.76
C THR A 104 10.91 1.51 2.06
N VAL A 105 10.93 2.72 2.63
CA VAL A 105 11.64 3.84 2.01
C VAL A 105 13.15 3.61 1.98
N PRO A 106 13.84 3.39 3.10
CA PRO A 106 15.30 3.20 3.06
C PRO A 106 15.68 1.92 2.33
N SER A 107 14.94 0.82 2.45
CA SER A 107 15.25 -0.41 1.72
C SER A 107 15.12 -0.23 0.20
N THR A 108 14.09 0.48 -0.27
CA THR A 108 13.93 0.83 -1.69
C THR A 108 15.08 1.71 -2.18
N LEU A 109 15.48 2.73 -1.41
CA LEU A 109 16.59 3.60 -1.79
C LEU A 109 17.93 2.85 -1.86
N CYS A 110 18.17 1.88 -0.98
CA CYS A 110 19.34 0.98 -1.07
C CYS A 110 19.29 0.14 -2.36
N GLY A 111 18.12 -0.38 -2.73
CA GLY A 111 17.93 -1.09 -4.00
C GLY A 111 18.19 -0.20 -5.21
N VAL A 112 17.66 1.02 -5.21
CA VAL A 112 17.89 2.00 -6.29
C VAL A 112 19.37 2.38 -6.40
N LEU A 113 20.07 2.52 -5.28
CA LEU A 113 21.51 2.76 -5.27
C LEU A 113 22.27 1.60 -5.92
N ALA A 114 21.93 0.37 -5.56
CA ALA A 114 22.55 -0.83 -6.15
C ALA A 114 22.30 -0.90 -7.66
N ILE A 115 21.10 -0.60 -8.13
CA ILE A 115 20.78 -0.50 -9.55
C ILE A 115 21.63 0.58 -10.23
N GLY A 116 21.73 1.76 -9.63
CA GLY A 116 22.53 2.88 -10.16
C GLY A 116 24.00 2.52 -10.31
N ILE A 117 24.59 1.89 -9.29
CA ILE A 117 25.98 1.43 -9.30
C ILE A 117 26.17 0.34 -10.38
N PHE A 118 25.31 -0.67 -10.43
CA PHE A 118 25.37 -1.69 -11.47
C PHE A 118 25.29 -1.08 -12.88
N SER A 119 24.34 -0.18 -13.08
CA SER A 119 24.09 0.45 -14.38
C SER A 119 25.26 1.34 -14.81
N TRP A 120 25.97 1.95 -13.87
CA TRP A 120 27.17 2.73 -14.17
C TRP A 120 28.23 1.93 -14.91
N PHE A 121 28.42 0.68 -14.53
CA PHE A 121 29.44 -0.21 -15.12
C PHE A 121 28.93 -1.06 -16.28
N ARG A 122 27.65 -0.96 -16.62
CA ARG A 122 27.03 -1.81 -17.64
C ARG A 122 27.36 -1.38 -19.06
N GLY A 123 27.95 -2.28 -19.83
CA GLY A 123 28.26 -2.08 -21.26
C GLY A 123 29.36 -1.02 -21.48
N LYS A 124 29.60 -0.66 -22.74
CA LYS A 124 30.56 0.37 -23.15
C LYS A 124 29.86 1.70 -23.38
N ASP A 125 30.59 2.82 -23.21
CA ASP A 125 30.15 4.12 -23.65
C ASP A 125 29.97 4.13 -25.17
N LEU A 126 29.12 4.99 -25.69
CA LEU A 126 28.77 4.97 -27.12
C LEU A 126 29.94 5.30 -28.03
N ASP A 127 30.86 6.16 -27.58
CA ASP A 127 32.11 6.48 -28.28
C ASP A 127 33.05 5.26 -28.42
N LYS A 128 32.94 4.30 -27.51
CA LYS A 128 33.74 3.07 -27.45
C LYS A 128 32.98 1.82 -27.91
N ASP A 129 31.74 1.93 -28.34
CA ASP A 129 30.92 0.83 -28.83
C ASP A 129 31.08 0.68 -30.36
N PRO A 130 31.80 -0.34 -30.87
CA PRO A 130 32.06 -0.48 -32.29
C PRO A 130 30.79 -0.67 -33.14
N GLU A 131 29.81 -1.39 -32.59
CA GLU A 131 28.54 -1.63 -33.29
C GLU A 131 27.74 -0.34 -33.43
N PHE A 132 27.69 0.47 -32.40
CA PHE A 132 27.01 1.76 -32.45
C PHE A 132 27.73 2.73 -33.39
N GLN A 133 29.07 2.79 -33.35
CA GLN A 133 29.87 3.63 -34.23
C GLN A 133 29.75 3.24 -35.69
N GLU A 134 29.60 1.95 -35.98
CA GLU A 134 29.36 1.47 -37.38
C GLU A 134 27.98 1.94 -37.85
N LYS A 135 26.93 1.80 -37.06
CA LYS A 135 25.57 2.30 -37.37
C LYS A 135 25.53 3.83 -37.58
N LEU A 136 26.38 4.58 -36.87
CA LEU A 136 26.43 6.04 -37.01
C LEU A 136 27.03 6.51 -38.33
N LYS A 137 27.67 5.65 -39.14
CA LYS A 137 28.11 5.99 -40.48
C LYS A 137 26.93 6.26 -41.42
N ASP A 138 25.77 5.68 -41.13
CA ASP A 138 24.53 5.98 -41.85
C ASP A 138 23.99 7.36 -41.42
N PRO A 139 23.87 8.32 -42.34
CA PRO A 139 23.38 9.67 -42.06
C PRO A 139 21.92 9.69 -41.55
N GLU A 140 21.07 8.76 -42.04
CA GLU A 140 19.68 8.64 -41.60
C GLU A 140 19.58 8.17 -40.16
N PHE A 141 20.34 7.14 -39.80
CA PHE A 141 20.45 6.66 -38.44
C PHE A 141 21.00 7.72 -37.49
N LYS A 142 22.05 8.44 -37.91
CA LYS A 142 22.61 9.55 -37.11
C LYS A 142 21.55 10.65 -36.86
N LYS A 143 20.79 11.05 -37.89
CA LYS A 143 19.71 12.02 -37.75
C LYS A 143 18.58 11.51 -36.86
N TYR A 144 18.25 10.22 -36.96
CA TYR A 144 17.24 9.59 -36.10
C TYR A 144 17.64 9.58 -34.62
N VAL A 145 18.87 9.19 -34.33
CA VAL A 145 19.40 9.09 -32.96
C VAL A 145 19.58 10.45 -32.28
N TYR A 146 20.20 11.42 -32.98
CA TYR A 146 20.49 12.77 -32.45
C TYR A 146 19.41 13.82 -32.77
N GLY A 147 18.30 13.42 -33.40
CA GLY A 147 17.21 14.32 -33.78
C GLY A 147 16.63 15.10 -32.60
N ASP A 148 15.62 15.91 -32.87
CA ASP A 148 15.09 16.98 -32.02
C ASP A 148 15.19 16.76 -30.50
N SER A 149 15.82 17.74 -29.83
CA SER A 149 15.98 17.78 -28.38
C SER A 149 14.61 17.96 -27.69
N THR A 150 14.26 17.04 -26.83
CA THR A 150 13.06 17.10 -25.98
C THR A 150 13.36 17.82 -24.67
N SER A 151 13.61 19.14 -24.71
CA SER A 151 13.75 19.94 -23.50
C SER A 151 12.42 20.57 -23.08
N LEU A 152 12.10 20.46 -21.79
CA LEU A 152 10.98 21.16 -21.17
C LEU A 152 11.42 22.48 -20.52
N LEU A 153 12.73 22.77 -20.48
CA LEU A 153 13.28 23.96 -19.81
C LEU A 153 12.87 25.24 -20.51
N ASP A 154 12.82 25.20 -21.84
CA ASP A 154 12.46 26.36 -22.68
C ASP A 154 10.95 26.59 -22.77
N LYS A 155 10.14 25.67 -22.31
CA LYS A 155 8.69 25.82 -22.23
C LYS A 155 8.31 26.67 -21.03
N LYS A 156 7.80 27.88 -21.27
CA LYS A 156 7.13 28.65 -20.21
C LYS A 156 5.87 27.92 -19.79
N LEU A 157 5.91 27.29 -18.63
CA LEU A 157 4.73 26.66 -18.04
C LEU A 157 3.77 27.74 -17.56
N PRO A 158 2.47 27.58 -17.80
CA PRO A 158 1.46 28.52 -17.29
C PRO A 158 1.45 28.47 -15.76
N GLN A 159 1.09 29.61 -15.15
CA GLN A 159 1.01 29.74 -13.68
C GLN A 159 0.09 28.67 -13.05
N SER A 160 -0.96 28.26 -13.78
CA SER A 160 -1.86 27.18 -13.36
C SER A 160 -1.13 25.86 -13.08
N SER A 161 -0.11 25.50 -13.87
CA SER A 161 0.69 24.29 -13.63
C SER A 161 1.51 24.37 -12.33
N TRP A 162 2.06 25.55 -12.02
CA TRP A 162 2.76 25.78 -10.75
C TRP A 162 1.81 25.77 -9.57
N ASN A 163 0.64 26.36 -9.70
CA ASN A 163 -0.39 26.31 -8.67
C ASN A 163 -0.85 24.87 -8.40
N ALA A 164 -1.10 24.09 -9.45
CA ALA A 164 -1.45 22.67 -9.30
C ALA A 164 -0.37 21.89 -8.56
N MET A 165 0.91 22.11 -8.90
CA MET A 165 2.05 21.48 -8.23
C MET A 165 2.09 21.84 -6.73
N TRP A 166 1.94 23.12 -6.38
CA TRP A 166 1.99 23.55 -4.97
C TRP A 166 0.81 23.04 -4.16
N ILE A 167 -0.42 22.99 -4.76
CA ILE A 167 -1.59 22.39 -4.10
C ILE A 167 -1.33 20.92 -3.82
N PHE A 168 -0.78 20.17 -4.78
CA PHE A 168 -0.49 18.76 -4.62
C PHE A 168 0.59 18.50 -3.56
N PHE A 169 1.70 19.26 -3.60
CA PHE A 169 2.74 19.14 -2.55
C PHE A 169 2.23 19.52 -1.17
N GLY A 170 1.39 20.55 -1.08
CA GLY A 170 0.74 20.94 0.17
C GLY A 170 -0.13 19.81 0.74
N ALA A 171 -0.90 19.13 -0.10
CA ALA A 171 -1.70 17.98 0.30
C ALA A 171 -0.84 16.82 0.80
N ILE A 172 0.25 16.48 0.09
CA ILE A 172 1.20 15.45 0.54
C ILE A 172 1.80 15.80 1.90
N LEU A 173 2.20 17.07 2.09
CA LEU A 173 2.75 17.54 3.36
C LEU A 173 1.74 17.40 4.50
N VAL A 174 0.48 17.80 4.27
CA VAL A 174 -0.60 17.66 5.26
C VAL A 174 -0.83 16.18 5.60
N VAL A 175 -0.91 15.31 4.59
CA VAL A 175 -1.06 13.86 4.79
C VAL A 175 0.11 13.30 5.62
N ALA A 176 1.34 13.71 5.32
CA ALA A 176 2.52 13.29 6.08
C ALA A 176 2.48 13.77 7.53
N LEU A 177 2.11 15.03 7.78
CA LEU A 177 1.95 15.58 9.12
C LEU A 177 0.87 14.86 9.92
N LEU A 178 -0.29 14.59 9.32
CA LEU A 178 -1.37 13.82 9.96
C LEU A 178 -0.99 12.34 10.15
N GLY A 179 -0.05 11.83 9.34
CA GLY A 179 0.57 10.52 9.54
C GLY A 179 1.42 10.50 10.81
N TYR A 180 2.25 11.51 10.98
CA TYR A 180 3.16 11.63 12.11
C TYR A 180 2.44 12.02 13.42
N PHE A 181 1.60 13.05 13.38
CA PHE A 181 0.84 13.53 14.53
C PHE A 181 -0.56 12.90 14.53
N LYS A 182 -0.71 11.75 15.18
CA LYS A 182 -1.98 11.01 15.23
C LYS A 182 -3.13 11.84 15.85
N ASP A 183 -2.80 12.69 16.83
CA ASP A 183 -3.78 13.52 17.56
C ASP A 183 -4.35 14.66 16.71
N LEU A 184 -3.66 15.07 15.66
CA LEU A 184 -4.16 16.07 14.71
C LEU A 184 -5.13 15.50 13.68
N ARG A 185 -5.29 14.17 13.61
CA ARG A 185 -6.23 13.56 12.68
C ARG A 185 -7.65 13.94 13.03
N PRO A 186 -8.50 14.23 12.03
CA PRO A 186 -9.91 14.40 12.27
C PRO A 186 -10.48 13.19 13.02
N ALA A 187 -11.24 13.44 14.06
CA ALA A 187 -11.83 12.42 14.89
C ALA A 187 -13.36 12.58 14.90
N PHE A 188 -14.04 11.47 14.99
CA PHE A 188 -15.49 11.43 15.13
C PHE A 188 -15.88 10.60 16.34
N GLU A 189 -17.01 10.93 16.94
CA GLU A 189 -17.57 10.13 18.02
C GLU A 189 -18.27 8.92 17.45
N LYS A 190 -17.78 7.73 17.77
CA LYS A 190 -18.43 6.46 17.45
C LYS A 190 -19.14 5.94 18.69
N SER A 191 -20.44 5.73 18.61
CA SER A 191 -21.16 4.98 19.62
C SER A 191 -20.69 3.52 19.55
N ALA A 192 -20.09 3.02 20.61
CA ALA A 192 -19.88 1.59 20.75
C ALA A 192 -21.22 0.96 21.19
N PRO A 193 -21.64 -0.18 20.61
CA PRO A 193 -22.80 -0.88 21.14
C PRO A 193 -22.52 -1.24 22.61
N ALA A 194 -23.55 -1.15 23.47
CA ALA A 194 -23.44 -1.54 24.87
C ALA A 194 -23.05 -3.03 24.95
N GLN A 195 -21.82 -3.28 25.34
CA GLN A 195 -21.27 -4.64 25.43
C GLN A 195 -21.10 -5.06 26.90
N VAL A 196 -21.60 -4.29 27.84
CA VAL A 196 -21.40 -4.51 29.26
C VAL A 196 -22.73 -4.53 30.00
N VAL A 197 -23.05 -5.68 30.55
CA VAL A 197 -24.14 -5.86 31.53
C VAL A 197 -23.52 -5.92 32.90
N GLU A 198 -23.88 -5.02 33.79
CA GLU A 198 -23.42 -5.03 35.18
C GLU A 198 -24.57 -5.42 36.13
N ILE A 199 -24.28 -6.30 37.06
CA ILE A 199 -25.12 -6.55 38.21
C ILE A 199 -24.57 -5.70 39.36
N VAL A 200 -25.39 -4.76 39.80
CA VAL A 200 -25.00 -3.75 40.77
C VAL A 200 -25.76 -4.02 42.06
N SER A 201 -25.03 -4.12 43.18
CA SER A 201 -25.58 -4.18 44.53
C SER A 201 -24.96 -3.07 45.37
N ALA A 202 -25.79 -2.25 46.09
CA ALA A 202 -25.35 -1.11 46.91
C ALA A 202 -24.37 -0.17 46.13
N ASP A 203 -24.76 0.21 44.89
CA ASP A 203 -24.00 1.09 43.98
C ASP A 203 -22.61 0.59 43.56
N LYS A 204 -22.29 -0.67 43.82
CA LYS A 204 -21.06 -1.32 43.34
C LYS A 204 -21.37 -2.44 42.37
N ALA A 205 -20.60 -2.50 41.28
CA ALA A 205 -20.68 -3.64 40.35
C ALA A 205 -20.16 -4.89 41.06
N VAL A 206 -21.05 -5.86 41.23
CA VAL A 206 -20.74 -7.16 41.85
C VAL A 206 -20.32 -8.14 40.74
N LYS A 207 -20.93 -8.07 39.57
CA LYS A 207 -20.61 -8.92 38.43
C LYS A 207 -20.75 -8.15 37.14
N THR A 208 -19.84 -8.38 36.20
CA THR A 208 -19.76 -7.68 34.91
C THR A 208 -19.67 -8.71 33.79
N PHE A 209 -20.55 -8.61 32.81
CA PHE A 209 -20.52 -9.44 31.60
C PHE A 209 -20.07 -8.59 30.40
N ASN A 210 -18.94 -8.95 29.84
CA ASN A 210 -18.44 -8.36 28.61
C ASN A 210 -18.84 -9.26 27.43
N VAL A 211 -19.64 -8.73 26.52
CA VAL A 211 -20.09 -9.44 25.34
C VAL A 211 -19.31 -8.92 24.13
N LYS A 212 -18.23 -9.62 23.76
CA LYS A 212 -17.36 -9.17 22.66
C LYS A 212 -17.91 -9.56 21.28
N ASP A 213 -18.47 -10.76 21.18
CA ASP A 213 -18.87 -11.35 19.87
C ASP A 213 -20.31 -11.89 19.90
N GLY A 214 -21.10 -11.51 20.89
CA GLY A 214 -22.48 -11.94 21.05
C GLY A 214 -23.49 -10.82 20.94
N LYS A 215 -24.76 -11.20 20.95
CA LYS A 215 -25.91 -10.27 20.93
C LYS A 215 -26.51 -10.17 22.32
N ILE A 216 -26.77 -8.95 22.79
CA ILE A 216 -27.54 -8.71 24.02
C ILE A 216 -28.95 -8.28 23.61
N VAL A 217 -29.95 -8.92 24.18
CA VAL A 217 -31.35 -8.54 24.05
C VAL A 217 -31.90 -8.25 25.43
N ALA A 218 -32.36 -7.05 25.65
CA ALA A 218 -33.00 -6.65 26.91
C ALA A 218 -34.51 -6.44 26.70
N LEU A 219 -35.32 -7.06 27.55
CA LEU A 219 -36.76 -6.98 27.52
C LEU A 219 -37.28 -6.19 28.71
N ALA A 220 -38.31 -5.35 28.52
CA ALA A 220 -39.07 -4.71 29.58
C ALA A 220 -39.96 -5.72 30.30
N LYS A 221 -40.56 -5.30 31.45
CA LYS A 221 -41.50 -6.15 32.24
C LYS A 221 -42.67 -6.75 31.46
N ASP A 222 -43.12 -6.02 30.45
CA ASP A 222 -44.22 -6.43 29.58
C ASP A 222 -43.76 -7.33 28.39
N GLY A 223 -42.50 -7.69 28.33
CA GLY A 223 -41.91 -8.48 27.24
C GLY A 223 -41.56 -7.69 25.98
N THR A 224 -41.74 -6.37 25.99
CA THR A 224 -41.35 -5.53 24.84
C THR A 224 -39.85 -5.41 24.71
N LEU A 225 -39.35 -5.44 23.47
CA LEU A 225 -37.93 -5.25 23.20
C LEU A 225 -37.49 -3.82 23.52
N VAL A 226 -36.63 -3.65 24.51
CA VAL A 226 -36.13 -2.35 24.95
C VAL A 226 -34.76 -2.02 24.29
N LEU A 227 -33.99 -3.05 23.94
CA LEU A 227 -32.68 -2.90 23.33
C LEU A 227 -32.36 -4.06 22.39
N ASP A 228 -32.11 -3.74 21.13
CA ASP A 228 -31.32 -4.60 20.23
C ASP A 228 -29.96 -3.93 20.01
N VAL A 229 -28.88 -4.62 20.31
CA VAL A 229 -27.50 -4.08 20.23
C VAL A 229 -27.12 -3.62 18.82
N LYS A 230 -27.89 -3.97 17.81
CA LYS A 230 -27.76 -3.40 16.46
C LYS A 230 -28.30 -1.97 16.35
N ASP A 231 -29.11 -1.52 17.29
CA ASP A 231 -29.71 -0.19 17.26
C ASP A 231 -28.98 0.74 18.23
N SER A 232 -28.19 1.65 17.68
CA SER A 232 -27.26 2.53 18.42
C SER A 232 -27.92 3.64 19.25
N LYS A 233 -29.24 3.58 19.48
CA LYS A 233 -30.01 4.63 20.15
C LYS A 233 -30.48 4.29 21.58
N ALA A 234 -30.03 3.20 22.14
CA ALA A 234 -30.43 2.83 23.50
C ALA A 234 -29.88 3.80 24.54
N LYS A 235 -30.77 4.42 25.28
CA LYS A 235 -30.42 5.33 26.40
C LYS A 235 -30.10 4.51 27.66
N ALA A 236 -28.96 4.80 28.27
CA ALA A 236 -28.58 4.24 29.54
C ALA A 236 -29.47 4.67 30.69
N LYS A 237 -29.49 3.87 31.75
CA LYS A 237 -30.17 4.04 33.06
C LYS A 237 -31.61 3.57 33.14
N THR A 238 -32.02 2.52 32.42
CA THR A 238 -33.25 1.82 32.78
C THR A 238 -32.86 0.52 33.51
N ALA A 239 -33.45 0.23 34.65
CA ALA A 239 -33.32 -1.09 35.28
C ALA A 239 -34.05 -2.10 34.43
N TYR A 240 -33.34 -3.12 34.00
CA TYR A 240 -33.86 -4.18 33.14
C TYR A 240 -34.28 -5.38 33.95
N ASN A 241 -35.39 -6.02 33.59
CA ASN A 241 -35.87 -7.18 34.31
C ASN A 241 -35.38 -8.51 33.71
N ASN A 242 -35.04 -8.53 32.44
CA ASN A 242 -34.56 -9.74 31.79
C ASN A 242 -33.55 -9.38 30.67
N VAL A 243 -32.38 -9.99 30.72
CA VAL A 243 -31.35 -9.82 29.71
C VAL A 243 -30.90 -11.19 29.21
N ALA A 244 -30.98 -11.42 27.93
CA ALA A 244 -30.44 -12.63 27.32
C ALA A 244 -29.16 -12.28 26.55
N ILE A 245 -28.10 -13.03 26.81
CA ILE A 245 -26.80 -12.94 26.12
C ILE A 245 -26.70 -14.12 25.15
N TYR A 246 -26.54 -13.81 23.87
CA TYR A 246 -26.41 -14.79 22.81
C TYR A 246 -24.94 -15.03 22.46
N ASN A 247 -24.59 -16.27 22.11
CA ASN A 247 -23.28 -16.59 21.55
C ASN A 247 -23.24 -16.21 20.05
N ASP A 248 -22.05 -16.36 19.44
CA ASP A 248 -21.79 -16.12 18.01
C ASP A 248 -22.63 -17.01 17.07
N LYS A 249 -23.18 -18.13 17.58
CA LYS A 249 -24.09 -19.02 16.83
C LYS A 249 -25.56 -18.60 16.91
N GLY A 250 -25.88 -17.55 17.70
CA GLY A 250 -27.23 -17.07 17.90
C GLY A 250 -28.05 -17.88 18.93
N GLU A 251 -27.39 -18.72 19.75
CA GLU A 251 -28.01 -19.45 20.84
C GLU A 251 -27.92 -18.67 22.14
N VAL A 252 -28.88 -18.80 23.03
CA VAL A 252 -28.82 -18.15 24.35
C VAL A 252 -27.75 -18.79 25.21
N ALA A 253 -26.67 -18.04 25.44
CA ALA A 253 -25.55 -18.48 26.28
C ALA A 253 -25.83 -18.28 27.77
N GLN A 254 -26.49 -17.16 28.11
CA GLN A 254 -26.85 -16.80 29.49
C GLN A 254 -28.15 -15.99 29.51
N THR A 255 -28.95 -16.18 30.57
CA THR A 255 -30.06 -15.30 30.91
C THR A 255 -29.85 -14.67 32.29
N ILE A 256 -30.14 -13.40 32.42
CA ILE A 256 -30.00 -12.62 33.65
C ILE A 256 -31.41 -12.05 33.92
N THR A 257 -32.04 -12.47 34.98
CA THR A 257 -33.41 -12.10 35.32
C THR A 257 -33.46 -11.43 36.69
N ALA A 258 -34.07 -10.26 36.78
CA ALA A 258 -34.33 -9.60 38.05
C ALA A 258 -35.62 -10.14 38.65
N GLN A 259 -35.58 -10.62 39.89
CA GLN A 259 -36.70 -11.08 40.70
C GLN A 259 -36.78 -10.28 41.99
N ASP A 260 -37.81 -9.48 42.13
CA ASP A 260 -38.07 -8.59 43.31
C ASP A 260 -36.80 -7.83 43.76
N ASN A 261 -36.02 -8.39 44.64
CA ASN A 261 -34.82 -7.77 45.21
C ASN A 261 -33.54 -8.59 44.91
N SER A 262 -33.58 -9.51 43.99
CA SER A 262 -32.46 -10.36 43.59
C SER A 262 -32.32 -10.46 42.06
N VAL A 263 -31.11 -10.79 41.63
CA VAL A 263 -30.79 -11.07 40.22
C VAL A 263 -30.38 -12.54 40.09
N VAL A 264 -31.09 -13.26 39.26
CA VAL A 264 -30.83 -14.66 38.93
C VAL A 264 -30.11 -14.74 37.58
N ILE A 265 -28.94 -15.39 37.58
CA ILE A 265 -28.12 -15.65 36.40
C ILE A 265 -28.21 -17.11 36.07
N THR A 266 -28.65 -17.46 34.88
CA THR A 266 -28.71 -18.85 34.41
C THR A 266 -27.79 -19.03 33.20
N ALA A 267 -26.87 -19.98 33.30
CA ALA A 267 -25.93 -20.36 32.23
C ALA A 267 -25.94 -21.89 32.06
N GLY A 268 -26.68 -22.40 31.10
CA GLY A 268 -26.97 -23.83 31.00
C GLY A 268 -27.68 -24.34 32.25
N ASP A 269 -27.15 -25.41 32.88
CA ASP A 269 -27.74 -26.02 34.09
C ASP A 269 -27.30 -25.29 35.38
N LYS A 270 -26.50 -24.23 35.32
CA LYS A 270 -26.00 -23.48 36.47
C LYS A 270 -26.83 -22.23 36.72
N THR A 271 -27.34 -22.09 37.93
CA THR A 271 -28.09 -20.91 38.36
C THR A 271 -27.36 -20.28 39.56
N GLU A 272 -27.18 -18.99 39.53
CA GLU A 272 -26.56 -18.17 40.57
C GLU A 272 -27.52 -17.03 40.92
N THR A 273 -27.77 -16.82 42.19
CA THR A 273 -28.64 -15.72 42.68
C THR A 273 -27.81 -14.70 43.45
N ILE A 274 -28.00 -13.43 43.16
CA ILE A 274 -27.35 -12.31 43.84
C ILE A 274 -28.45 -11.46 44.48
N ASP A 275 -28.48 -11.41 45.79
CA ASP A 275 -29.49 -10.65 46.54
C ASP A 275 -29.17 -9.15 46.59
N ASN A 276 -30.22 -8.34 46.75
CA ASN A 276 -30.14 -6.87 46.76
C ASN A 276 -29.42 -6.28 45.55
N ALA A 277 -29.68 -6.84 44.37
CA ALA A 277 -29.00 -6.47 43.14
C ALA A 277 -29.97 -6.03 42.04
N ALA A 278 -29.49 -5.18 41.14
CA ALA A 278 -30.17 -4.74 39.95
C ALA A 278 -29.32 -4.94 38.70
N ILE A 279 -29.98 -5.12 37.55
CA ILE A 279 -29.32 -5.24 36.26
C ILE A 279 -29.18 -3.82 35.67
N VAL A 280 -27.97 -3.44 35.37
CA VAL A 280 -27.67 -2.16 34.71
C VAL A 280 -26.89 -2.43 33.43
N LEU A 281 -27.40 -1.89 32.29
CA LEU A 281 -26.63 -1.82 31.05
C LEU A 281 -25.82 -0.53 31.09
N LYS A 282 -24.48 -0.64 30.97
CA LYS A 282 -23.66 0.54 30.84
C LYS A 282 -23.89 1.22 29.51
N ASP A 283 -23.98 2.54 29.58
CA ASP A 283 -24.10 3.40 28.41
C ASP A 283 -23.00 3.09 27.39
N THR A 284 -23.37 3.17 26.13
CA THR A 284 -22.42 3.21 25.03
C THR A 284 -21.51 4.42 25.23
N ALA A 285 -20.34 4.21 25.78
CA ALA A 285 -19.35 5.27 25.89
C ALA A 285 -19.05 5.75 24.47
N LYS A 286 -19.35 7.01 24.19
CA LYS A 286 -18.91 7.64 22.96
C LYS A 286 -17.40 7.64 22.96
N LYS A 287 -16.81 6.80 22.12
CA LYS A 287 -15.36 6.73 21.95
C LYS A 287 -14.96 7.66 20.82
N LYS A 288 -14.08 8.61 21.09
CA LYS A 288 -13.42 9.38 20.04
C LYS A 288 -12.54 8.42 19.23
N VAL A 289 -12.84 8.29 17.94
CA VAL A 289 -12.08 7.46 17.01
C VAL A 289 -11.47 8.37 15.97
N ASN A 290 -10.14 8.41 15.92
CA ASN A 290 -9.44 9.15 14.88
C ASN A 290 -9.61 8.46 13.53
N LEU A 291 -9.70 9.26 12.45
CA LEU A 291 -9.72 8.72 11.09
C LEU A 291 -8.50 7.83 10.84
N SER A 292 -8.74 6.68 10.22
CA SER A 292 -7.64 5.84 9.77
C SER A 292 -6.81 6.58 8.72
N MET A 293 -5.52 6.25 8.58
CA MET A 293 -4.64 6.90 7.61
C MET A 293 -5.12 6.71 6.18
N VAL A 294 -5.79 5.59 5.87
CA VAL A 294 -6.41 5.32 4.58
C VAL A 294 -7.46 6.40 4.24
N HIS A 295 -8.37 6.68 5.17
CA HIS A 295 -9.40 7.71 4.97
C HIS A 295 -8.79 9.12 4.89
N VAL A 296 -7.75 9.40 5.67
CA VAL A 296 -7.02 10.69 5.60
C VAL A 296 -6.44 10.88 4.20
N ILE A 297 -5.74 9.88 3.66
CA ILE A 297 -5.17 9.95 2.31
C ILE A 297 -6.27 10.17 1.26
N GLN A 298 -7.35 9.40 1.32
CA GLN A 298 -8.47 9.50 0.37
C GLN A 298 -9.09 10.91 0.39
N ILE A 299 -9.41 11.42 1.58
CA ILE A 299 -10.04 12.73 1.74
C ILE A 299 -9.13 13.84 1.20
N PHE A 300 -7.86 13.87 1.63
CA PHE A 300 -6.95 14.94 1.25
C PHE A 300 -6.52 14.87 -0.22
N MET A 301 -6.42 13.67 -0.82
CA MET A 301 -6.13 13.54 -2.26
C MET A 301 -7.33 13.98 -3.12
N LEU A 302 -8.56 13.63 -2.73
CA LEU A 302 -9.77 14.12 -3.39
C LEU A 302 -9.91 15.64 -3.25
N LEU A 303 -9.63 16.18 -2.05
CA LEU A 303 -9.64 17.63 -1.82
C LEU A 303 -8.59 18.33 -2.69
N ALA A 304 -7.37 17.80 -2.76
CA ALA A 304 -6.33 18.34 -3.63
C ALA A 304 -6.77 18.36 -5.11
N GLY A 305 -7.37 17.27 -5.57
CA GLY A 305 -7.93 17.19 -6.92
C GLY A 305 -8.99 18.27 -7.18
N ALA A 306 -9.93 18.45 -6.25
CA ALA A 306 -10.96 19.47 -6.33
C ALA A 306 -10.36 20.90 -6.34
N LEU A 307 -9.42 21.18 -5.43
CA LEU A 307 -8.73 22.49 -5.37
C LEU A 307 -7.95 22.77 -6.66
N ILE A 308 -7.28 21.77 -7.23
CA ILE A 308 -6.58 21.91 -8.51
C ILE A 308 -7.58 22.30 -9.60
N VAL A 309 -8.68 21.57 -9.75
CA VAL A 309 -9.69 21.87 -10.78
C VAL A 309 -10.25 23.29 -10.63
N ILE A 310 -10.59 23.68 -9.41
CA ILE A 310 -11.20 24.99 -9.10
C ILE A 310 -10.20 26.12 -9.35
N PHE A 311 -9.02 26.06 -8.74
CA PHE A 311 -8.07 27.20 -8.74
C PHE A 311 -7.22 27.28 -10.02
N THR A 312 -7.06 26.19 -10.75
CA THR A 312 -6.33 26.21 -12.02
C THR A 312 -7.24 26.28 -13.24
N LYS A 313 -8.57 26.25 -13.03
CA LYS A 313 -9.58 26.22 -14.10
C LYS A 313 -9.31 25.10 -15.11
N THR A 314 -8.83 23.95 -14.60
CA THR A 314 -8.54 22.79 -15.43
C THR A 314 -9.84 22.20 -15.95
N ASP A 315 -9.90 21.95 -17.25
CA ASP A 315 -11.02 21.26 -17.88
C ASP A 315 -11.08 19.80 -17.40
N ALA A 316 -12.08 19.48 -16.59
CA ALA A 316 -12.27 18.13 -16.03
C ALA A 316 -12.45 17.07 -17.14
N GLY A 317 -12.98 17.43 -18.30
CA GLY A 317 -13.11 16.52 -19.45
C GLY A 317 -11.78 16.06 -20.04
N LYS A 318 -10.70 16.80 -19.80
CA LYS A 318 -9.35 16.39 -20.22
C LYS A 318 -8.71 15.36 -19.28
N ILE A 319 -9.17 15.25 -18.04
CA ILE A 319 -8.64 14.32 -17.05
C ILE A 319 -8.82 12.88 -17.53
N SER A 320 -10.01 12.52 -18.00
CA SER A 320 -10.33 11.18 -18.49
C SER A 320 -9.53 10.77 -19.74
N LYS A 321 -9.03 11.73 -20.49
CA LYS A 321 -8.21 11.52 -21.69
C LYS A 321 -6.72 11.38 -21.37
N ASN A 322 -6.31 11.67 -20.13
CA ASN A 322 -4.92 11.56 -19.71
C ASN A 322 -4.53 10.10 -19.49
N GLU A 323 -3.34 9.72 -19.95
CA GLU A 323 -2.84 8.35 -19.84
C GLU A 323 -2.68 7.86 -18.40
N ILE A 324 -2.31 8.76 -17.47
CA ILE A 324 -2.20 8.44 -16.04
C ILE A 324 -3.57 8.07 -15.47
N PHE A 325 -4.62 8.81 -15.83
CA PHE A 325 -5.99 8.50 -15.43
C PHE A 325 -6.46 7.15 -16.00
N ARG A 326 -6.25 6.92 -17.30
CA ARG A 326 -6.61 5.66 -17.96
C ARG A 326 -5.90 4.47 -17.32
N SER A 327 -4.61 4.60 -17.06
CA SER A 327 -3.80 3.58 -16.40
C SER A 327 -4.29 3.32 -14.95
N GLY A 328 -4.64 4.38 -14.22
CA GLY A 328 -5.26 4.26 -12.89
C GLY A 328 -6.59 3.53 -12.92
N MET A 329 -7.45 3.78 -13.91
CA MET A 329 -8.72 3.08 -14.07
C MET A 329 -8.53 1.60 -14.44
N ILE A 330 -7.59 1.28 -15.31
CA ILE A 330 -7.23 -0.11 -15.63
C ILE A 330 -6.75 -0.82 -14.36
N ALA A 331 -5.87 -0.18 -13.59
CA ALA A 331 -5.38 -0.74 -12.33
C ALA A 331 -6.53 -0.98 -11.32
N LEU A 332 -7.47 -0.05 -11.23
CA LEU A 332 -8.65 -0.19 -10.36
C LEU A 332 -9.49 -1.41 -10.74
N VAL A 333 -9.83 -1.55 -12.01
CA VAL A 333 -10.61 -2.72 -12.51
C VAL A 333 -9.84 -4.02 -12.28
N ALA A 334 -8.53 -4.03 -12.57
CA ALA A 334 -7.68 -5.19 -12.35
C ALA A 334 -7.62 -5.58 -10.86
N VAL A 335 -7.42 -4.60 -9.96
CA VAL A 335 -7.39 -4.85 -8.52
C VAL A 335 -8.70 -5.45 -8.03
N PHE A 336 -9.85 -4.90 -8.43
CA PHE A 336 -11.15 -5.45 -8.05
C PHE A 336 -11.35 -6.88 -8.56
N GLY A 337 -11.12 -7.13 -9.86
CA GLY A 337 -11.31 -8.45 -10.47
C GLY A 337 -10.37 -9.51 -9.89
N ILE A 338 -9.07 -9.18 -9.77
CA ILE A 338 -8.06 -10.08 -9.23
C ILE A 338 -8.29 -10.32 -7.74
N SER A 339 -8.68 -9.29 -6.96
CA SER A 339 -8.98 -9.46 -5.54
C SER A 339 -10.12 -10.46 -5.32
N TRP A 340 -11.20 -10.31 -6.04
CA TRP A 340 -12.35 -11.22 -5.92
C TRP A 340 -12.01 -12.65 -6.31
N MET A 341 -11.35 -12.81 -7.45
CA MET A 341 -10.89 -14.11 -7.92
C MET A 341 -9.95 -14.76 -6.90
N ALA A 342 -8.94 -14.01 -6.45
CA ALA A 342 -7.94 -14.52 -5.52
C ALA A 342 -8.56 -14.86 -4.15
N GLU A 343 -9.42 -14.01 -3.61
CA GLU A 343 -10.09 -14.25 -2.33
C GLU A 343 -10.95 -15.52 -2.40
N THR A 344 -11.73 -15.69 -3.47
CA THR A 344 -12.55 -16.89 -3.68
C THR A 344 -11.68 -18.15 -3.76
N MET A 345 -10.63 -18.12 -4.60
CA MET A 345 -9.73 -19.24 -4.78
C MET A 345 -9.00 -19.60 -3.48
N PHE A 346 -8.42 -18.60 -2.80
CA PHE A 346 -7.61 -18.84 -1.61
C PHE A 346 -8.47 -19.26 -0.42
N THR A 347 -9.68 -18.73 -0.26
CA THR A 347 -10.59 -19.15 0.82
C THR A 347 -10.86 -20.65 0.75
N VAL A 348 -11.11 -21.17 -0.45
CA VAL A 348 -11.35 -22.61 -0.67
C VAL A 348 -10.09 -23.45 -0.49
N HIS A 349 -8.95 -22.97 -1.01
CA HIS A 349 -7.71 -23.76 -1.06
C HIS A 349 -6.73 -23.51 0.09
N THR A 350 -7.00 -22.55 0.99
CA THR A 350 -6.12 -22.24 2.13
C THR A 350 -5.73 -23.47 2.96
N PRO A 351 -6.63 -24.42 3.32
CA PRO A 351 -6.23 -25.59 4.09
C PRO A 351 -5.20 -26.47 3.37
N MET A 352 -5.39 -26.71 2.08
CA MET A 352 -4.47 -27.46 1.24
C MET A 352 -3.12 -26.74 1.09
N MET A 353 -3.14 -25.44 0.84
CA MET A 353 -1.94 -24.64 0.70
C MET A 353 -1.16 -24.54 2.01
N LYS A 354 -1.85 -24.43 3.14
CA LYS A 354 -1.22 -24.46 4.46
C LYS A 354 -0.49 -25.77 4.71
N ALA A 355 -1.09 -26.90 4.36
CA ALA A 355 -0.46 -28.21 4.48
C ALA A 355 0.76 -28.37 3.57
N ALA A 356 0.70 -27.82 2.34
CA ALA A 356 1.77 -27.96 1.37
C ALA A 356 2.95 -26.98 1.58
N LEU A 357 2.67 -25.73 1.97
CA LEU A 357 3.63 -24.63 1.96
C LEU A 357 3.97 -24.09 3.35
N GLY A 358 3.12 -24.33 4.35
CA GLY A 358 3.27 -23.71 5.67
C GLY A 358 4.60 -24.05 6.36
N ASP A 359 5.04 -25.29 6.28
CA ASP A 359 6.31 -25.71 6.88
C ASP A 359 7.53 -25.18 6.12
N VAL A 360 7.43 -25.12 4.78
CA VAL A 360 8.51 -24.56 3.95
C VAL A 360 8.73 -23.08 4.25
N VAL A 361 7.65 -22.29 4.34
CA VAL A 361 7.75 -20.86 4.62
C VAL A 361 8.20 -20.58 6.04
N LYS A 362 7.80 -21.41 7.01
CA LYS A 362 8.28 -21.32 8.41
C LYS A 362 9.76 -21.64 8.53
N ALA A 363 10.22 -22.69 7.84
CA ALA A 363 11.63 -23.09 7.86
C ALA A 363 12.51 -22.10 7.06
N HIS A 364 11.97 -21.52 6.01
CA HIS A 364 12.69 -20.64 5.07
C HIS A 364 11.88 -19.38 4.75
N PRO A 365 11.84 -18.37 5.64
CA PRO A 365 11.01 -17.15 5.47
C PRO A 365 11.21 -16.39 4.15
N TRP A 366 12.43 -16.45 3.58
CA TRP A 366 12.74 -15.84 2.29
C TRP A 366 11.94 -16.42 1.11
N THR A 367 11.40 -17.63 1.24
CA THR A 367 10.55 -18.23 0.20
C THR A 367 9.27 -17.45 -0.02
N TYR A 368 8.78 -16.73 0.99
CA TYR A 368 7.69 -15.77 0.84
C TYR A 368 8.00 -14.72 -0.23
N ALA A 369 9.22 -14.16 -0.21
CA ALA A 369 9.64 -13.16 -1.19
C ALA A 369 9.63 -13.70 -2.62
N VAL A 370 10.12 -14.93 -2.81
CA VAL A 370 10.12 -15.57 -4.13
C VAL A 370 8.68 -15.80 -4.63
N MET A 371 7.80 -16.28 -3.76
CA MET A 371 6.39 -16.51 -4.11
C MET A 371 5.68 -15.20 -4.47
N LEU A 372 5.86 -14.16 -3.68
CA LEU A 372 5.28 -12.84 -3.96
C LEU A 372 5.82 -12.25 -5.27
N LEU A 373 7.13 -12.40 -5.53
CA LEU A 373 7.77 -11.96 -6.76
C LEU A 373 7.15 -12.64 -7.99
N LEU A 374 6.98 -13.96 -7.94
CA LEU A 374 6.37 -14.71 -9.03
C LEU A 374 4.90 -14.33 -9.25
N ILE A 375 4.12 -14.21 -8.18
CA ILE A 375 2.71 -13.78 -8.27
C ILE A 375 2.62 -12.37 -8.88
N SER A 376 3.46 -11.45 -8.44
CA SER A 376 3.44 -10.08 -8.96
C SER A 376 3.78 -10.01 -10.45
N LYS A 377 4.56 -10.97 -10.96
CA LYS A 377 4.81 -11.09 -12.41
C LYS A 377 3.55 -11.36 -13.20
N PHE A 378 2.71 -12.29 -12.73
CA PHE A 378 1.48 -12.64 -13.44
C PHE A 378 0.39 -11.56 -13.34
N VAL A 379 0.37 -10.84 -12.23
CA VAL A 379 -0.64 -9.81 -11.94
C VAL A 379 -0.29 -8.45 -12.55
N ASN A 380 0.99 -8.18 -12.82
CA ASN A 380 1.51 -6.90 -13.34
C ASN A 380 1.07 -5.66 -12.51
N SER A 381 0.85 -5.82 -11.20
CA SER A 381 0.46 -4.75 -10.28
C SER A 381 0.89 -5.08 -8.86
N GLN A 382 1.61 -4.18 -8.20
CA GLN A 382 2.05 -4.37 -6.81
C GLN A 382 0.86 -4.48 -5.86
N ALA A 383 -0.08 -3.56 -5.95
CA ALA A 383 -1.27 -3.55 -5.09
C ALA A 383 -2.09 -4.83 -5.25
N ALA A 384 -2.35 -5.26 -6.48
CA ALA A 384 -3.10 -6.48 -6.76
C ALA A 384 -2.34 -7.75 -6.32
N ALA A 385 -1.01 -7.79 -6.46
CA ALA A 385 -0.19 -8.89 -5.96
C ALA A 385 -0.27 -9.00 -4.43
N LEU A 386 -0.20 -7.88 -3.74
CA LEU A 386 -0.35 -7.84 -2.27
C LEU A 386 -1.75 -8.27 -1.84
N VAL A 387 -2.80 -7.79 -2.51
CA VAL A 387 -4.19 -8.22 -2.23
C VAL A 387 -4.38 -9.70 -2.46
N ALA A 388 -3.78 -10.26 -3.51
CA ALA A 388 -3.90 -11.66 -3.84
C ALA A 388 -3.15 -12.57 -2.87
N PHE A 389 -1.97 -12.17 -2.40
CA PHE A 389 -1.06 -13.08 -1.71
C PHE A 389 -0.91 -12.85 -0.21
N VAL A 390 -0.98 -11.61 0.28
CA VAL A 390 -0.77 -11.34 1.71
C VAL A 390 -1.81 -12.00 2.61
N PRO A 391 -3.13 -11.99 2.30
CA PRO A 391 -4.12 -12.70 3.10
C PRO A 391 -3.86 -14.22 3.15
N LEU A 392 -3.43 -14.81 2.03
CA LEU A 392 -3.03 -16.21 1.98
C LEU A 392 -1.81 -16.46 2.88
N ALA A 393 -0.77 -15.64 2.73
CA ALA A 393 0.45 -15.77 3.53
C ALA A 393 0.16 -15.72 5.03
N LEU A 394 -0.66 -14.77 5.48
CA LEU A 394 -1.15 -14.69 6.86
C LEU A 394 -1.97 -15.93 7.25
N GLY A 395 -2.81 -16.42 6.33
CA GLY A 395 -3.64 -17.61 6.53
C GLY A 395 -2.84 -18.89 6.73
N ILE A 396 -1.73 -19.07 6.02
CA ILE A 396 -0.81 -20.22 6.17
C ILE A 396 0.15 -20.05 7.35
N GLY A 397 0.16 -18.89 8.00
CA GLY A 397 0.94 -18.63 9.21
C GLY A 397 2.31 -17.99 8.96
N VAL A 398 2.48 -17.27 7.85
CA VAL A 398 3.66 -16.41 7.64
C VAL A 398 3.63 -15.29 8.68
N ASP A 399 4.76 -15.06 9.33
CA ASP A 399 4.91 -13.97 10.29
C ASP A 399 4.70 -12.61 9.59
N PRO A 400 3.85 -11.72 10.11
CA PRO A 400 3.68 -10.37 9.58
C PRO A 400 5.00 -9.58 9.47
N ALA A 401 5.99 -9.85 10.33
CA ALA A 401 7.31 -9.24 10.25
C ALA A 401 8.07 -9.67 8.98
N VAL A 402 7.94 -10.93 8.58
CA VAL A 402 8.51 -11.44 7.33
C VAL A 402 7.83 -10.79 6.11
N ILE A 403 6.51 -10.61 6.18
CA ILE A 403 5.75 -9.91 5.12
C ILE A 403 6.22 -8.46 4.98
N LEU A 404 6.43 -7.78 6.11
CA LEU A 404 6.97 -6.42 6.15
C LEU A 404 8.39 -6.35 5.57
N ALA A 405 9.27 -7.24 6.01
CA ALA A 405 10.67 -7.31 5.60
C ALA A 405 10.83 -7.47 4.07
N PHE A 406 10.00 -8.30 3.49
CA PHE A 406 10.04 -8.62 2.06
C PHE A 406 8.99 -7.87 1.22
N ALA A 407 8.48 -6.74 1.69
CA ALA A 407 7.47 -5.96 1.00
C ALA A 407 7.87 -5.58 -0.44
N SER A 408 9.16 -5.33 -0.70
CA SER A 408 9.69 -4.98 -2.02
C SER A 408 9.59 -6.10 -3.06
N ALA A 409 9.37 -7.35 -2.64
CA ALA A 409 9.16 -8.48 -3.54
C ALA A 409 7.82 -8.41 -4.31
N CYS A 410 6.93 -7.48 -3.98
CA CYS A 410 5.70 -7.24 -4.74
C CYS A 410 5.95 -6.66 -6.15
N TYR A 411 7.20 -6.37 -6.52
CA TYR A 411 7.59 -5.90 -7.84
C TYR A 411 8.35 -6.99 -8.61
N GLY A 412 7.68 -7.88 -9.28
CA GLY A 412 8.23 -8.97 -10.11
C GLY A 412 7.90 -8.86 -11.60
N TYR A 413 7.06 -7.91 -12.00
CA TYR A 413 6.59 -7.85 -13.38
C TYR A 413 7.65 -7.35 -14.38
N TYR A 414 8.85 -6.95 -13.94
CA TYR A 414 10.01 -6.75 -14.81
C TYR A 414 10.63 -8.04 -15.33
N ILE A 415 10.32 -9.22 -14.75
CA ILE A 415 10.90 -10.52 -15.17
C ILE A 415 10.62 -10.80 -16.65
N LEU A 416 9.45 -10.41 -17.12
CA LEU A 416 9.15 -10.36 -18.56
C LEU A 416 8.91 -8.92 -18.96
N PRO A 417 9.51 -8.40 -20.04
CA PRO A 417 9.44 -6.99 -20.41
C PRO A 417 8.11 -6.66 -21.11
N THR A 418 7.01 -6.90 -20.41
CA THR A 418 5.64 -6.67 -20.90
C THR A 418 5.00 -5.45 -20.27
N TYR A 419 5.67 -4.85 -19.27
CA TYR A 419 5.12 -3.70 -18.57
C TYR A 419 5.29 -2.43 -19.41
N PRO A 420 4.28 -1.54 -19.46
CA PRO A 420 4.30 -0.37 -20.34
C PRO A 420 5.50 0.55 -20.16
N SER A 421 6.04 0.73 -18.93
CA SER A 421 7.23 1.57 -18.71
C SER A 421 8.50 1.01 -19.32
N ASP A 422 8.63 -0.32 -19.36
CA ASP A 422 9.77 -1.00 -19.95
C ASP A 422 9.72 -0.90 -21.48
N LEU A 423 8.53 -1.13 -22.06
CA LEU A 423 8.31 -0.96 -23.47
C LEU A 423 8.53 0.49 -23.93
N ALA A 424 8.08 1.47 -23.12
CA ALA A 424 8.34 2.88 -23.40
C ALA A 424 9.84 3.21 -23.35
N ALA A 425 10.60 2.64 -22.41
CA ALA A 425 12.05 2.84 -22.37
C ALA A 425 12.73 2.31 -23.64
N ILE A 426 12.30 1.15 -24.16
CA ILE A 426 12.79 0.62 -25.44
C ILE A 426 12.42 1.54 -26.61
N GLN A 427 11.17 2.04 -26.65
CA GLN A 427 10.70 2.91 -27.73
C GLN A 427 11.36 4.29 -27.74
N PHE A 428 11.65 4.86 -26.57
CA PHE A 428 12.33 6.15 -26.48
C PHE A 428 13.84 6.05 -26.73
N ASP A 429 14.43 4.87 -26.60
CA ASP A 429 15.85 4.64 -26.89
C ASP A 429 16.09 4.43 -28.40
N ARG A 430 16.21 5.53 -29.13
CA ARG A 430 16.50 5.52 -30.57
C ARG A 430 17.86 4.96 -30.91
N SER A 431 18.77 4.82 -29.94
CA SER A 431 20.08 4.17 -30.16
C SER A 431 19.97 2.64 -30.26
N GLY A 432 18.85 2.07 -29.79
CA GLY A 432 18.61 0.63 -29.80
C GLY A 432 19.39 -0.13 -28.72
N THR A 433 20.03 0.58 -27.77
CA THR A 433 20.78 -0.07 -26.70
C THR A 433 19.89 -0.68 -25.63
N THR A 434 18.73 -0.05 -25.36
CA THR A 434 17.68 -0.63 -24.50
C THR A 434 16.82 -1.56 -25.35
N HIS A 435 16.87 -2.87 -25.07
CA HIS A 435 16.30 -3.86 -25.98
C HIS A 435 15.77 -5.10 -25.27
N ILE A 436 15.02 -5.90 -26.03
CA ILE A 436 14.74 -7.30 -25.74
C ILE A 436 15.64 -8.15 -26.63
N GLY A 437 16.47 -9.01 -26.03
CA GLY A 437 17.39 -9.86 -26.76
C GLY A 437 16.68 -11.04 -27.43
N LYS A 438 17.47 -12.01 -27.94
CA LYS A 438 16.99 -13.18 -28.66
C LYS A 438 15.99 -14.02 -27.85
N PHE A 439 16.16 -14.08 -26.53
CA PHE A 439 15.25 -14.75 -25.61
C PHE A 439 14.51 -13.71 -24.76
N VAL A 440 13.24 -13.96 -24.45
CA VAL A 440 12.36 -13.01 -23.73
C VAL A 440 12.94 -12.58 -22.38
N ILE A 441 13.68 -13.45 -21.71
CA ILE A 441 14.34 -13.15 -20.42
C ILE A 441 15.69 -12.44 -20.59
N ASN A 442 16.23 -12.34 -21.79
CA ASN A 442 17.46 -11.59 -22.06
C ASN A 442 17.13 -10.18 -22.53
N HIS A 443 16.75 -9.33 -21.61
CA HIS A 443 16.38 -7.94 -21.88
C HIS A 443 17.04 -6.98 -20.87
N SER A 444 17.00 -5.70 -21.21
CA SER A 444 17.71 -4.66 -20.45
C SER A 444 17.26 -4.51 -19.00
N PHE A 445 16.08 -5.00 -18.61
CA PHE A 445 15.47 -4.76 -17.31
C PHE A 445 15.71 -5.89 -16.29
N ILE A 446 16.05 -7.12 -16.73
CA ILE A 446 16.12 -8.28 -15.85
C ILE A 446 17.16 -8.11 -14.74
N LEU A 447 18.39 -7.73 -15.08
CA LEU A 447 19.46 -7.58 -14.11
C LEU A 447 19.24 -6.39 -13.17
N PRO A 448 18.92 -5.17 -13.64
CA PRO A 448 18.57 -4.07 -12.75
C PRO A 448 17.39 -4.41 -11.81
N GLY A 449 16.37 -5.11 -12.33
CA GLY A 449 15.22 -5.52 -11.52
C GLY A 449 15.58 -6.51 -10.43
N LEU A 450 16.33 -7.57 -10.77
CA LEU A 450 16.80 -8.56 -9.78
C LEU A 450 17.69 -7.91 -8.71
N ILE A 451 18.69 -7.14 -9.13
CA ILE A 451 19.60 -6.45 -8.20
C ILE A 451 18.81 -5.53 -7.27
N GLY A 452 17.91 -4.73 -7.82
CA GLY A 452 17.13 -3.78 -7.04
C GLY A 452 16.22 -4.45 -6.02
N VAL A 453 15.44 -5.45 -6.45
CA VAL A 453 14.49 -6.15 -5.56
C VAL A 453 15.21 -6.98 -4.52
N ILE A 454 16.24 -7.74 -4.90
CA ILE A 454 17.02 -8.55 -3.94
C ILE A 454 17.67 -7.64 -2.89
N THR A 455 18.33 -6.56 -3.31
CA THR A 455 18.94 -5.61 -2.39
C THR A 455 17.90 -4.98 -1.48
N SER A 456 16.75 -4.54 -2.01
CA SER A 456 15.68 -4.00 -1.20
C SER A 456 15.11 -5.01 -0.19
N CYS A 457 15.00 -6.29 -0.56
CA CYS A 457 14.56 -7.34 0.36
C CYS A 457 15.59 -7.60 1.47
N ILE A 458 16.89 -7.62 1.14
CA ILE A 458 17.97 -7.77 2.12
C ILE A 458 17.92 -6.62 3.13
N PHE A 459 17.90 -5.38 2.64
CA PHE A 459 17.82 -4.23 3.54
C PHE A 459 16.48 -4.12 4.25
N GLY A 460 15.37 -4.54 3.63
CA GLY A 460 14.07 -4.66 4.28
C GLY A 460 14.14 -5.60 5.49
N TYR A 461 14.78 -6.75 5.34
CA TYR A 461 15.00 -7.69 6.44
C TYR A 461 15.88 -7.07 7.55
N ILE A 462 16.99 -6.44 7.18
CA ILE A 462 17.90 -5.77 8.13
C ILE A 462 17.15 -4.68 8.90
N PHE A 463 16.42 -3.79 8.24
CA PHE A 463 15.70 -2.70 8.91
C PHE A 463 14.54 -3.23 9.76
N THR A 464 13.82 -4.26 9.33
CA THR A 464 12.76 -4.88 10.12
C THR A 464 13.31 -5.46 11.41
N SER A 465 14.48 -6.12 11.35
CA SER A 465 15.21 -6.61 12.53
C SER A 465 15.73 -5.46 13.40
N LEU A 466 16.33 -4.43 12.80
CA LEU A 466 16.88 -3.28 13.52
C LEU A 466 15.81 -2.51 14.32
N PHE A 467 14.58 -2.43 13.79
CA PHE A 467 13.47 -1.78 14.47
C PHE A 467 12.72 -2.70 15.42
N GLY A 468 13.17 -3.96 15.60
CA GLY A 468 12.63 -4.90 16.58
C GLY A 468 11.30 -5.54 16.22
N TYR A 469 11.00 -5.67 14.92
CA TYR A 469 9.81 -6.35 14.44
C TYR A 469 10.05 -7.85 14.16
N LEU A 470 11.31 -8.24 13.85
CA LEU A 470 11.77 -9.63 13.68
C LEU A 470 12.47 -10.13 14.94
#